data_e56258eedf1aa11ebb6be4d79000bfe2
#
_entry.id   e56258eedf1aa11ebb6be4d79000bfe2
#
_cell.length_a   1.000
_cell.length_b   1.000
_cell.length_c   1.000
_cell.angle_alpha   90.00
_cell.angle_beta   90.00
_cell.angle_gamma   90.00
#
_symmetry.space_group_name_H-M   'P 1'
#
loop_
_entity.id
_entity.type
_entity.pdbx_description
1 polymer ?
#
loop_
_entity_poly.entity_id
_entity_poly.type
_entity_poly.pdbx_seq_one_letter_code
_entity_poly.pdbx_strand_id
1 'polypeptide(L)'
;MKNFTIDLHCDLLCYLLKAGSTIDDKELGCSLPYLQKGNVKLQVMAIYSATEANSTVYGARQSELFSNLLKNENFFLFNSENYKNPENENRVGVIASIENASGFCGEEDTLESGFRNLETIIEKTQKILYLGITHHTENRFGGGNNSEAGLKEDGKILIDYIADKKIAIDFSHTSDQLAYGILNYIDQKNYSIPILASHSNYRNIQDKNRNLPDELAQEIIKRKGLIGLNFIRNCVHETNPEKLYEHIQYGLDLGAEDAIAYGADFFYCKDHPDKSRFPFFFEGYDDASAFNSINNRIEKDFSSEIMEKISYKNALDFIERI
;
A
#
# COMPACT_ATOMS: atom_id res chain seq x y z
N MET A 1 -23.48 -10.42 9.43
CA MET A 1 -22.50 -9.31 9.36
C MET A 1 -21.66 -9.51 8.10
N LYS A 2 -21.31 -8.44 7.41
CA LYS A 2 -20.42 -8.52 6.25
C LYS A 2 -19.01 -8.79 6.77
N ASN A 3 -18.45 -9.94 6.44
CA ASN A 3 -17.11 -10.32 6.87
C ASN A 3 -16.23 -10.50 5.62
N PHE A 4 -15.83 -9.38 5.00
CA PHE A 4 -14.89 -9.36 3.90
C PHE A 4 -13.79 -8.34 4.16
N THR A 5 -12.72 -8.44 3.40
CA THR A 5 -11.51 -7.63 3.60
C THR A 5 -11.17 -6.83 2.36
N ILE A 6 -10.72 -5.60 2.57
CA ILE A 6 -9.97 -4.78 1.61
C ILE A 6 -8.55 -4.66 2.12
N ASP A 7 -7.57 -4.99 1.28
CA ASP A 7 -6.15 -4.87 1.60
C ASP A 7 -5.49 -3.85 0.67
N LEU A 8 -4.83 -2.86 1.27
CA LEU A 8 -4.30 -1.69 0.57
C LEU A 8 -2.95 -1.95 -0.12
N HIS A 9 -2.28 -3.09 0.14
CA HIS A 9 -0.95 -3.30 -0.44
C HIS A 9 -0.55 -4.77 -0.53
N CYS A 10 -0.10 -5.19 -1.72
CA CYS A 10 0.63 -6.43 -1.93
C CYS A 10 1.50 -6.38 -3.19
N ASP A 11 2.54 -7.26 -3.25
CA ASP A 11 3.53 -7.33 -4.32
C ASP A 11 3.29 -8.48 -5.32
N LEU A 12 2.04 -8.83 -5.58
CA LEU A 12 1.72 -9.87 -6.56
C LEU A 12 2.33 -9.58 -7.94
N LEU A 13 2.27 -8.33 -8.41
CA LEU A 13 2.79 -7.95 -9.73
C LEU A 13 4.31 -8.10 -9.82
N CYS A 14 5.03 -7.74 -8.77
CA CYS A 14 6.47 -7.94 -8.69
C CYS A 14 6.83 -9.45 -8.74
N TYR A 15 6.10 -10.28 -8.01
CA TYR A 15 6.28 -11.74 -8.04
C TYR A 15 6.06 -12.31 -9.44
N LEU A 16 5.05 -11.85 -10.16
CA LEU A 16 4.70 -12.33 -11.50
C LEU A 16 5.72 -11.94 -12.59
N LEU A 17 6.70 -11.09 -12.28
CA LEU A 17 7.86 -10.87 -13.17
C LEU A 17 8.79 -12.09 -13.22
N LYS A 18 8.72 -12.97 -12.24
CA LYS A 18 9.55 -14.16 -12.13
C LYS A 18 9.09 -15.22 -13.13
N ALA A 19 10.03 -15.81 -13.86
CA ALA A 19 9.70 -16.83 -14.85
C ALA A 19 9.05 -18.06 -14.22
N GLY A 20 7.90 -18.48 -14.74
CA GLY A 20 7.15 -19.63 -14.26
C GLY A 20 6.26 -19.38 -13.04
N SER A 21 6.25 -18.15 -12.49
CA SER A 21 5.34 -17.78 -11.41
C SER A 21 3.89 -17.68 -11.91
N THR A 22 2.95 -17.98 -11.01
CA THR A 22 1.51 -17.92 -11.27
C THR A 22 0.77 -17.25 -10.13
N ILE A 23 -0.46 -16.86 -10.38
CA ILE A 23 -1.37 -16.31 -9.35
C ILE A 23 -1.77 -17.33 -8.28
N ASP A 24 -1.55 -18.63 -8.53
CA ASP A 24 -1.95 -19.73 -7.65
C ASP A 24 -0.83 -20.23 -6.74
N ASP A 25 0.38 -19.64 -6.85
CA ASP A 25 1.56 -20.10 -6.13
C ASP A 25 1.44 -19.82 -4.61
N LYS A 26 1.39 -20.90 -3.84
CA LYS A 26 1.26 -20.83 -2.37
C LYS A 26 2.52 -20.33 -1.65
N GLU A 27 3.55 -19.96 -2.39
CA GLU A 27 4.76 -19.36 -1.83
C GLU A 27 4.62 -17.85 -1.61
N LEU A 28 3.54 -17.26 -2.14
CA LEU A 28 3.23 -15.85 -2.03
C LEU A 28 1.96 -15.67 -1.19
N GLY A 29 2.03 -14.90 -0.12
CA GLY A 29 0.93 -14.69 0.82
C GLY A 29 -0.32 -14.03 0.22
N CYS A 30 -0.19 -13.30 -0.89
CA CYS A 30 -1.30 -12.69 -1.64
C CYS A 30 -1.67 -13.45 -2.93
N SER A 31 -1.36 -14.75 -3.04
CA SER A 31 -1.83 -15.56 -4.17
C SER A 31 -3.36 -15.71 -4.15
N LEU A 32 -3.95 -15.97 -5.32
CA LEU A 32 -5.41 -16.05 -5.47
C LEU A 32 -6.07 -17.01 -4.46
N PRO A 33 -5.55 -18.23 -4.21
CA PRO A 33 -6.14 -19.13 -3.21
C PRO A 33 -6.17 -18.53 -1.79
N TYR A 34 -5.16 -17.76 -1.40
CA TYR A 34 -5.12 -17.12 -0.09
C TYR A 34 -6.04 -15.89 -0.03
N LEU A 35 -6.09 -15.07 -1.09
CA LEU A 35 -7.04 -13.95 -1.18
C LEU A 35 -8.49 -14.44 -1.05
N GLN A 36 -8.84 -15.53 -1.78
CA GLN A 36 -10.17 -16.14 -1.70
C GLN A 36 -10.46 -16.71 -0.31
N LYS A 37 -9.49 -17.43 0.29
CA LYS A 37 -9.63 -18.00 1.63
C LYS A 37 -9.76 -16.91 2.71
N GLY A 38 -9.07 -15.79 2.56
CA GLY A 38 -9.16 -14.62 3.45
C GLY A 38 -10.38 -13.75 3.20
N ASN A 39 -11.24 -14.13 2.26
CA ASN A 39 -12.41 -13.36 1.82
C ASN A 39 -12.05 -11.91 1.41
N VAL A 40 -10.88 -11.75 0.74
CA VAL A 40 -10.44 -10.48 0.21
C VAL A 40 -11.29 -10.15 -1.02
N LYS A 41 -12.02 -9.05 -0.96
CA LYS A 41 -12.90 -8.58 -2.05
C LYS A 41 -12.31 -7.46 -2.87
N LEU A 42 -11.32 -6.77 -2.32
CA LEU A 42 -10.53 -5.77 -3.03
C LEU A 42 -9.08 -5.84 -2.56
N GLN A 43 -8.17 -5.99 -3.51
CA GLN A 43 -6.73 -5.95 -3.31
C GLN A 43 -6.11 -4.81 -4.10
N VAL A 44 -5.39 -3.92 -3.43
CA VAL A 44 -4.53 -2.95 -4.10
C VAL A 44 -3.20 -3.62 -4.42
N MET A 45 -2.81 -3.60 -5.69
CA MET A 45 -1.61 -4.27 -6.22
C MET A 45 -0.54 -3.25 -6.54
N ALA A 46 0.60 -3.33 -5.87
CA ALA A 46 1.71 -2.42 -6.08
C ALA A 46 2.47 -2.73 -7.39
N ILE A 47 2.76 -1.67 -8.12
CA ILE A 47 3.80 -1.64 -9.15
C ILE A 47 5.06 -1.16 -8.43
N TYR A 48 5.87 -2.13 -7.99
CA TYR A 48 7.09 -1.89 -7.24
C TYR A 48 8.31 -1.80 -8.14
N SER A 49 9.21 -0.86 -7.83
CA SER A 49 10.54 -0.81 -8.42
C SER A 49 11.58 -0.30 -7.42
N ALA A 50 12.72 -0.94 -7.34
CA ALA A 50 13.87 -0.39 -6.62
C ALA A 50 14.38 0.88 -7.32
N THR A 51 15.12 1.74 -6.62
CA THR A 51 15.83 2.88 -7.23
C THR A 51 17.16 2.37 -7.81
N GLU A 52 17.11 1.94 -9.06
CA GLU A 52 18.26 1.33 -9.77
C GLU A 52 18.12 1.47 -11.30
N ALA A 53 19.14 1.05 -12.02
CA ALA A 53 19.06 0.98 -13.48
C ALA A 53 17.89 0.07 -13.92
N ASN A 54 17.17 0.48 -14.96
CA ASN A 54 16.00 -0.22 -15.50
C ASN A 54 14.73 -0.24 -14.61
N SER A 55 14.66 0.55 -13.55
CA SER A 55 13.45 0.68 -12.71
C SER A 55 12.19 0.90 -13.55
N THR A 56 12.26 1.76 -14.56
CA THR A 56 11.14 2.07 -15.46
C THR A 56 10.70 0.88 -16.33
N VAL A 57 11.64 -0.02 -16.67
CA VAL A 57 11.31 -1.26 -17.39
C VAL A 57 10.50 -2.20 -16.48
N TYR A 58 10.86 -2.30 -15.21
CA TYR A 58 10.11 -3.10 -14.22
C TYR A 58 8.71 -2.53 -14.00
N GLY A 59 8.58 -1.21 -13.86
CA GLY A 59 7.28 -0.55 -13.74
C GLY A 59 6.37 -0.78 -14.95
N ALA A 60 6.91 -0.61 -16.16
CA ALA A 60 6.17 -0.86 -17.39
C ALA A 60 5.70 -2.32 -17.52
N ARG A 61 6.56 -3.29 -17.19
CA ARG A 61 6.20 -4.72 -17.24
C ARG A 61 5.11 -5.09 -16.23
N GLN A 62 5.16 -4.54 -15.03
CA GLN A 62 4.14 -4.79 -14.01
C GLN A 62 2.79 -4.18 -14.40
N SER A 63 2.76 -3.00 -15.05
CA SER A 63 1.51 -2.44 -15.59
C SER A 63 0.90 -3.31 -16.69
N GLU A 64 1.71 -3.98 -17.50
CA GLU A 64 1.25 -4.99 -18.47
C GLU A 64 0.69 -6.24 -17.81
N LEU A 65 1.35 -6.72 -16.75
CA LEU A 65 0.87 -7.85 -15.96
C LEU A 65 -0.47 -7.52 -15.31
N PHE A 66 -0.65 -6.33 -14.74
CA PHE A 66 -1.94 -5.88 -14.20
C PHE A 66 -3.02 -5.90 -15.28
N SER A 67 -2.76 -5.31 -16.45
CA SER A 67 -3.70 -5.35 -17.59
C SER A 67 -4.06 -6.78 -18.03
N ASN A 68 -3.10 -7.71 -17.96
CA ASN A 68 -3.34 -9.11 -18.27
C ASN A 68 -4.15 -9.83 -17.16
N LEU A 69 -3.95 -9.50 -15.89
CA LEU A 69 -4.75 -10.01 -14.78
C LEU A 69 -6.24 -9.69 -14.94
N LEU A 70 -6.57 -8.52 -15.48
CA LEU A 70 -7.97 -8.14 -15.75
C LEU A 70 -8.65 -8.99 -16.82
N LYS A 71 -7.91 -9.81 -17.58
CA LYS A 71 -8.47 -10.80 -18.53
C LYS A 71 -8.76 -12.15 -17.86
N ASN A 72 -8.28 -12.34 -16.64
CA ASN A 72 -8.54 -13.55 -15.86
C ASN A 72 -9.90 -13.46 -15.18
N GLU A 73 -10.70 -14.50 -15.28
CA GLU A 73 -12.08 -14.56 -14.75
C GLU A 73 -12.19 -14.34 -13.23
N ASN A 74 -11.10 -14.51 -12.48
CA ASN A 74 -11.06 -14.33 -11.04
C ASN A 74 -10.83 -12.90 -10.57
N PHE A 75 -10.49 -11.97 -11.49
CA PHE A 75 -10.24 -10.58 -11.16
C PHE A 75 -11.14 -9.63 -11.95
N PHE A 76 -11.39 -8.47 -11.40
CA PHE A 76 -12.03 -7.37 -12.11
C PHE A 76 -11.49 -6.03 -11.63
N LEU A 77 -11.46 -5.04 -12.53
CA LEU A 77 -11.10 -3.68 -12.13
C LEU A 77 -12.17 -3.11 -11.20
N PHE A 78 -11.76 -2.72 -10.02
CA PHE A 78 -12.67 -2.08 -9.08
C PHE A 78 -13.08 -0.69 -9.58
N ASN A 79 -14.39 -0.46 -9.58
CA ASN A 79 -14.99 0.88 -9.56
C ASN A 79 -16.24 0.84 -8.70
N SER A 80 -16.68 2.00 -8.20
CA SER A 80 -17.85 2.10 -7.30
C SER A 80 -19.15 1.60 -7.93
N GLU A 81 -19.24 1.61 -9.26
CA GLU A 81 -20.45 1.16 -9.96
C GLU A 81 -20.58 -0.36 -10.00
N ASN A 82 -19.46 -1.08 -10.11
CA ASN A 82 -19.44 -2.55 -10.17
C ASN A 82 -19.27 -3.25 -8.81
N TYR A 83 -19.06 -2.48 -7.73
CA TYR A 83 -18.84 -3.00 -6.38
C TYR A 83 -20.06 -2.87 -5.47
N LYS A 84 -21.27 -3.19 -5.99
CA LYS A 84 -22.53 -2.99 -5.26
C LYS A 84 -22.81 -4.04 -4.19
N ASN A 85 -22.37 -5.28 -4.37
CA ASN A 85 -22.61 -6.40 -3.46
C ASN A 85 -21.35 -7.25 -3.28
N PRO A 86 -20.31 -6.72 -2.64
CA PRO A 86 -19.03 -7.41 -2.53
C PRO A 86 -19.13 -8.75 -1.80
N GLU A 87 -20.07 -8.90 -0.86
CA GLU A 87 -20.29 -10.15 -0.15
C GLU A 87 -20.71 -11.33 -1.05
N ASN A 88 -21.33 -11.04 -2.18
CA ASN A 88 -21.78 -12.04 -3.16
C ASN A 88 -20.81 -12.20 -4.34
N GLU A 89 -19.74 -11.41 -4.40
CA GLU A 89 -18.74 -11.48 -5.45
C GLU A 89 -17.70 -12.55 -5.12
N ASN A 90 -17.50 -13.50 -6.02
CA ASN A 90 -16.49 -14.54 -5.87
C ASN A 90 -15.12 -14.14 -6.43
N ARG A 91 -15.09 -13.11 -7.27
CA ARG A 91 -13.87 -12.55 -7.83
C ARG A 91 -13.25 -11.55 -6.87
N VAL A 92 -11.99 -11.24 -7.09
CA VAL A 92 -11.26 -10.19 -6.36
C VAL A 92 -11.25 -8.91 -7.20
N GLY A 93 -11.80 -7.84 -6.66
CA GLY A 93 -11.62 -6.51 -7.21
C GLY A 93 -10.16 -6.08 -7.07
N VAL A 94 -9.62 -5.40 -8.06
CA VAL A 94 -8.22 -4.93 -8.02
C VAL A 94 -8.13 -3.47 -8.45
N ILE A 95 -7.19 -2.74 -7.83
CA ILE A 95 -6.74 -1.41 -8.24
C ILE A 95 -5.21 -1.45 -8.21
N ALA A 96 -4.55 -0.79 -9.16
CA ALA A 96 -3.11 -0.63 -9.14
C ALA A 96 -2.69 0.54 -8.25
N SER A 97 -1.48 0.45 -7.71
CA SER A 97 -0.76 1.55 -7.08
C SER A 97 0.68 1.58 -7.58
N ILE A 98 1.41 2.65 -7.29
CA ILE A 98 2.83 2.74 -7.59
C ILE A 98 3.59 2.83 -6.27
N GLU A 99 4.53 1.92 -6.08
CA GLU A 99 5.47 1.94 -4.99
C GLU A 99 6.86 2.30 -5.52
N ASN A 100 7.29 3.51 -5.21
CA ASN A 100 8.48 4.19 -5.72
C ASN A 100 8.35 4.78 -7.14
N ALA A 101 8.43 6.10 -7.20
CA ALA A 101 8.38 6.87 -8.45
C ALA A 101 9.50 6.55 -9.44
N SER A 102 10.60 5.90 -8.99
CA SER A 102 11.64 5.36 -9.88
C SER A 102 11.08 4.37 -10.91
N GLY A 103 9.93 3.74 -10.63
CA GLY A 103 9.26 2.81 -11.54
C GLY A 103 8.70 3.45 -12.82
N PHE A 104 8.56 4.77 -12.86
CA PHE A 104 8.18 5.48 -14.08
C PHE A 104 9.20 6.56 -14.50
N CYS A 105 10.09 7.00 -13.60
CA CYS A 105 11.10 8.00 -13.88
C CYS A 105 12.39 7.67 -13.13
N GLY A 106 13.35 7.08 -13.83
CA GLY A 106 14.67 6.76 -13.30
C GLY A 106 15.54 8.01 -13.08
N GLU A 107 16.68 7.84 -12.40
CA GLU A 107 17.57 8.94 -12.01
C GLU A 107 18.10 9.74 -13.22
N GLU A 108 18.36 9.06 -14.36
CA GLU A 108 18.91 9.65 -15.58
C GLU A 108 17.83 10.08 -16.59
N ASP A 109 16.56 9.80 -16.33
CA ASP A 109 15.48 10.15 -17.24
C ASP A 109 15.16 11.65 -17.19
N THR A 110 14.64 12.21 -18.28
CA THR A 110 14.00 13.53 -18.21
C THR A 110 12.64 13.41 -17.53
N LEU A 111 12.21 14.43 -16.77
CA LEU A 111 10.88 14.45 -16.16
C LEU A 111 9.76 14.27 -17.19
N GLU A 112 9.93 14.85 -18.40
CA GLU A 112 8.98 14.68 -19.50
C GLU A 112 8.84 13.21 -19.92
N SER A 113 9.97 12.48 -20.01
CA SER A 113 9.95 11.04 -20.30
C SER A 113 9.29 10.25 -19.16
N GLY A 114 9.64 10.59 -17.91
CA GLY A 114 9.02 9.97 -16.73
C GLY A 114 7.51 10.15 -16.69
N PHE A 115 7.02 11.35 -16.97
CA PHE A 115 5.57 11.60 -16.99
C PHE A 115 4.86 10.90 -18.14
N ARG A 116 5.48 10.74 -19.32
CA ARG A 116 4.93 9.89 -20.39
C ARG A 116 4.83 8.41 -19.95
N ASN A 117 5.84 7.92 -19.22
CA ASN A 117 5.79 6.56 -18.66
C ASN A 117 4.66 6.42 -17.62
N LEU A 118 4.48 7.42 -16.75
CA LEU A 118 3.38 7.44 -15.77
C LEU A 118 2.01 7.40 -16.48
N GLU A 119 1.81 8.22 -17.53
CA GLU A 119 0.54 8.18 -18.29
C GLU A 119 0.33 6.81 -18.96
N THR A 120 1.39 6.17 -19.46
CA THR A 120 1.30 4.82 -20.03
C THR A 120 0.91 3.78 -18.97
N ILE A 121 1.44 3.90 -17.75
CA ILE A 121 1.06 3.03 -16.62
C ILE A 121 -0.41 3.26 -16.27
N ILE A 122 -0.85 4.53 -16.15
CA ILE A 122 -2.25 4.88 -15.85
C ILE A 122 -3.18 4.33 -16.94
N GLU A 123 -2.83 4.47 -18.22
CA GLU A 123 -3.63 3.94 -19.32
C GLU A 123 -3.79 2.42 -19.23
N LYS A 124 -2.71 1.68 -18.96
CA LYS A 124 -2.73 0.21 -18.85
C LYS A 124 -3.50 -0.28 -17.61
N THR A 125 -3.38 0.42 -16.52
CA THR A 125 -4.04 0.04 -15.25
C THR A 125 -5.43 0.64 -15.10
N GLN A 126 -5.79 1.62 -15.94
CA GLN A 126 -7.02 2.40 -15.97
C GLN A 126 -7.25 3.26 -14.72
N LYS A 127 -6.65 2.94 -13.59
CA LYS A 127 -6.68 3.72 -12.34
C LYS A 127 -5.44 3.39 -11.49
N ILE A 128 -4.84 4.43 -10.94
CA ILE A 128 -3.83 4.34 -9.86
C ILE A 128 -4.46 4.91 -8.60
N LEU A 129 -4.49 4.14 -7.52
CA LEU A 129 -5.06 4.58 -6.25
C LEU A 129 -4.13 5.56 -5.53
N TYR A 130 -2.87 5.18 -5.40
CA TYR A 130 -1.85 6.00 -4.75
C TYR A 130 -0.48 5.85 -5.41
N LEU A 131 0.37 6.83 -5.13
CA LEU A 131 1.74 6.90 -5.60
C LEU A 131 2.68 7.12 -4.40
N GLY A 132 3.54 6.13 -4.11
CA GLY A 132 4.68 6.24 -3.24
C GLY A 132 5.84 6.92 -3.97
N ILE A 133 6.35 8.01 -3.42
CA ILE A 133 7.42 8.79 -4.06
C ILE A 133 8.76 8.06 -3.99
N THR A 134 9.02 7.38 -2.89
CA THR A 134 10.26 6.66 -2.62
C THR A 134 10.00 5.24 -2.13
N HIS A 135 11.07 4.44 -2.04
CA HIS A 135 11.10 3.20 -1.28
C HIS A 135 12.11 3.37 -0.11
N HIS A 136 13.00 2.42 0.15
CA HIS A 136 13.93 2.53 1.29
C HIS A 136 14.99 3.61 1.14
N THR A 137 15.48 3.82 -0.09
CA THR A 137 16.59 4.71 -0.39
C THR A 137 16.10 6.05 -0.94
N GLU A 138 17.00 7.01 -0.97
CA GLU A 138 16.81 8.28 -1.65
C GLU A 138 16.72 8.06 -3.17
N ASN A 139 15.88 8.84 -3.83
CA ASN A 139 15.80 8.97 -5.27
C ASN A 139 15.77 10.46 -5.68
N ARG A 140 15.61 10.75 -6.96
CA ARG A 140 15.56 12.12 -7.49
C ARG A 140 14.43 12.99 -6.91
N PHE A 141 13.36 12.39 -6.37
CA PHE A 141 12.18 13.10 -5.86
C PHE A 141 12.26 13.38 -4.36
N GLY A 142 12.97 12.56 -3.58
CA GLY A 142 13.07 12.73 -2.13
C GLY A 142 13.75 11.58 -1.41
N GLY A 143 13.65 11.58 -0.09
CA GLY A 143 14.25 10.59 0.79
C GLY A 143 13.33 9.41 1.12
N GLY A 144 13.83 8.18 1.02
CA GLY A 144 13.19 6.99 1.55
C GLY A 144 13.43 6.84 3.06
N ASN A 145 12.78 5.87 3.70
CA ASN A 145 12.84 5.69 5.17
C ASN A 145 14.24 5.36 5.74
N ASN A 146 15.23 5.08 4.90
CA ASN A 146 16.63 4.94 5.29
C ASN A 146 17.46 6.19 4.94
N SER A 147 16.83 7.33 4.65
CA SER A 147 17.45 8.60 4.29
C SER A 147 16.88 9.72 5.15
N GLU A 148 17.68 10.77 5.38
CA GLU A 148 17.24 12.02 6.01
C GLU A 148 16.86 13.09 4.97
N ALA A 149 16.91 12.78 3.67
CA ALA A 149 16.58 13.75 2.63
C ALA A 149 15.06 14.06 2.65
N GLY A 150 14.74 15.34 2.47
CA GLY A 150 13.38 15.82 2.32
C GLY A 150 12.89 15.82 0.87
N LEU A 151 11.85 16.62 0.62
CA LEU A 151 11.28 16.82 -0.71
C LEU A 151 12.24 17.63 -1.59
N LYS A 152 12.60 17.06 -2.74
CA LYS A 152 13.47 17.69 -3.74
C LYS A 152 12.68 18.47 -4.80
N GLU A 153 13.37 19.23 -5.65
CA GLU A 153 12.70 20.04 -6.70
C GLU A 153 11.92 19.16 -7.69
N ASP A 154 12.48 18.03 -8.14
CA ASP A 154 11.76 17.09 -9.01
C ASP A 154 10.52 16.51 -8.31
N GLY A 155 10.58 16.33 -6.98
CA GLY A 155 9.43 15.89 -6.18
C GLY A 155 8.31 16.93 -6.15
N LYS A 156 8.64 18.23 -6.07
CA LYS A 156 7.65 19.32 -6.17
C LYS A 156 6.97 19.33 -7.54
N ILE A 157 7.76 19.16 -8.61
CA ILE A 157 7.23 19.10 -9.99
C ILE A 157 6.33 17.88 -10.15
N LEU A 158 6.68 16.73 -9.55
CA LEU A 158 5.82 15.54 -9.55
C LEU A 158 4.50 15.80 -8.83
N ILE A 159 4.52 16.45 -7.65
CA ILE A 159 3.32 16.82 -6.90
C ILE A 159 2.43 17.75 -7.73
N ASP A 160 3.01 18.79 -8.35
CA ASP A 160 2.28 19.69 -9.25
C ASP A 160 1.63 18.92 -10.41
N TYR A 161 2.34 17.92 -10.97
CA TYR A 161 1.86 17.12 -12.08
C TYR A 161 0.68 16.20 -11.74
N ILE A 162 0.64 15.68 -10.51
CA ILE A 162 -0.44 14.76 -10.08
C ILE A 162 -1.59 15.47 -9.36
N ALA A 163 -1.51 16.78 -9.13
CA ALA A 163 -2.44 17.52 -8.28
C ALA A 163 -3.93 17.35 -8.67
N ASP A 164 -4.23 17.22 -9.96
CA ASP A 164 -5.57 17.07 -10.51
C ASP A 164 -5.91 15.64 -10.97
N LYS A 165 -5.03 14.66 -10.70
CA LYS A 165 -5.18 13.30 -11.26
C LYS A 165 -5.98 12.33 -10.38
N LYS A 166 -6.47 12.77 -9.21
CA LYS A 166 -7.14 11.90 -8.26
C LYS A 166 -6.28 10.68 -7.84
N ILE A 167 -4.99 10.88 -7.67
CA ILE A 167 -4.03 9.91 -7.17
C ILE A 167 -3.60 10.39 -5.78
N ALA A 168 -3.74 9.53 -4.77
CA ALA A 168 -3.27 9.85 -3.43
C ALA A 168 -1.73 9.75 -3.34
N ILE A 169 -1.11 10.52 -2.45
CA ILE A 169 0.31 10.35 -2.11
C ILE A 169 0.42 9.39 -0.93
N ASP A 170 1.29 8.40 -1.08
CA ASP A 170 1.56 7.40 -0.04
C ASP A 170 2.82 7.77 0.76
N PHE A 171 2.67 7.80 2.09
CA PHE A 171 3.77 8.05 3.02
C PHE A 171 4.49 6.78 3.46
N SER A 172 4.01 5.61 3.06
CA SER A 172 4.79 4.39 3.25
C SER A 172 6.13 4.52 2.53
N HIS A 173 7.21 4.14 3.23
CA HIS A 173 8.59 4.28 2.77
C HIS A 173 9.15 5.71 2.60
N THR A 174 8.43 6.77 2.94
CA THR A 174 9.05 8.10 2.97
C THR A 174 9.97 8.27 4.19
N SER A 175 11.00 9.10 4.06
CA SER A 175 11.62 9.70 5.25
C SER A 175 10.61 10.64 5.92
N ASP A 176 10.76 10.87 7.22
CA ASP A 176 9.92 11.86 7.92
C ASP A 176 10.06 13.25 7.28
N GLN A 177 11.27 13.62 6.88
CA GLN A 177 11.55 14.90 6.22
C GLN A 177 10.84 15.02 4.86
N LEU A 178 10.76 13.92 4.09
CA LEU A 178 10.00 13.92 2.84
C LEU A 178 8.50 14.10 3.11
N ALA A 179 7.94 13.35 4.06
CA ALA A 179 6.52 13.45 4.40
C ALA A 179 6.14 14.87 4.86
N TYR A 180 6.91 15.48 5.77
CA TYR A 180 6.68 16.87 6.17
C TYR A 180 6.86 17.86 5.01
N GLY A 181 7.85 17.62 4.14
CA GLY A 181 8.07 18.43 2.94
C GLY A 181 6.88 18.40 1.99
N ILE A 182 6.28 17.23 1.78
CA ILE A 182 5.07 17.02 0.96
C ILE A 182 3.89 17.78 1.58
N LEU A 183 3.62 17.58 2.88
CA LEU A 183 2.52 18.27 3.58
C LEU A 183 2.63 19.78 3.46
N ASN A 184 3.81 20.32 3.75
CA ASN A 184 4.07 21.75 3.63
C ASN A 184 3.86 22.28 2.21
N TYR A 185 4.30 21.51 1.20
CA TYR A 185 4.17 21.92 -0.20
C TYR A 185 2.72 21.90 -0.67
N ILE A 186 1.98 20.85 -0.35
CA ILE A 186 0.53 20.74 -0.64
C ILE A 186 -0.23 21.90 -0.02
N ASP A 187 0.05 22.25 1.25
CA ASP A 187 -0.60 23.34 1.96
C ASP A 187 -0.26 24.71 1.36
N GLN A 188 1.02 24.96 1.02
CA GLN A 188 1.46 26.18 0.36
C GLN A 188 0.79 26.39 -1.01
N LYS A 189 0.58 25.31 -1.74
CA LYS A 189 -0.06 25.32 -3.06
C LYS A 189 -1.59 25.26 -3.00
N ASN A 190 -2.17 25.02 -1.83
CA ASN A 190 -3.60 24.85 -1.65
C ASN A 190 -4.17 23.66 -2.46
N TYR A 191 -3.38 22.59 -2.59
CA TYR A 191 -3.80 21.38 -3.30
C TYR A 191 -4.66 20.47 -2.44
N SER A 192 -5.69 19.85 -3.05
CA SER A 192 -6.56 18.87 -2.41
C SER A 192 -6.12 17.43 -2.73
N ILE A 193 -4.83 17.14 -2.61
CA ILE A 193 -4.29 15.80 -2.87
C ILE A 193 -4.58 14.92 -1.64
N PRO A 194 -5.26 13.77 -1.79
CA PRO A 194 -5.43 12.82 -0.71
C PRO A 194 -4.09 12.22 -0.28
N ILE A 195 -3.94 11.93 1.01
CA ILE A 195 -2.74 11.25 1.54
C ILE A 195 -3.13 9.99 2.30
N LEU A 196 -2.23 9.02 2.34
CA LEU A 196 -2.35 7.81 3.15
C LEU A 196 -0.96 7.30 3.53
N ALA A 197 -0.92 6.32 4.41
CA ALA A 197 0.19 5.40 4.57
C ALA A 197 -0.35 4.00 4.29
N SER A 198 -0.11 3.50 3.09
CA SER A 198 -0.77 2.28 2.58
C SER A 198 -0.45 1.04 3.38
N HIS A 199 0.75 0.96 3.99
CA HIS A 199 1.24 -0.19 4.74
C HIS A 199 2.28 0.21 5.80
N SER A 200 1.85 0.94 6.86
CA SER A 200 2.72 1.44 7.94
C SER A 200 2.04 1.31 9.31
N ASN A 201 2.84 0.95 10.32
CA ASN A 201 2.38 0.86 11.70
C ASN A 201 2.78 2.11 12.51
N TYR A 202 2.66 2.09 13.84
CA TYR A 202 2.97 3.22 14.72
C TYR A 202 4.34 3.05 15.37
N ARG A 203 5.18 4.08 15.28
CA ARG A 203 6.57 4.06 15.77
C ARG A 203 6.65 3.92 17.29
N ASN A 204 5.70 4.46 18.02
CA ASN A 204 5.66 4.32 19.49
C ASN A 204 5.42 2.88 19.98
N ILE A 205 4.89 1.98 19.16
CA ILE A 205 4.75 0.56 19.48
C ILE A 205 5.98 -0.22 19.02
N GLN A 206 6.51 0.09 17.85
CA GLN A 206 7.73 -0.52 17.31
C GLN A 206 8.61 0.55 16.69
N ASP A 207 9.67 0.91 17.38
CA ASP A 207 10.60 2.00 17.02
C ASP A 207 11.43 1.62 15.78
N LYS A 208 10.87 1.90 14.63
CA LYS A 208 11.50 1.74 13.30
C LYS A 208 11.14 2.94 12.44
N ASN A 209 12.09 3.45 11.66
CA ASN A 209 11.85 4.53 10.69
C ASN A 209 10.79 4.19 9.63
N ARG A 210 10.48 2.89 9.48
CA ARG A 210 9.43 2.39 8.59
C ARG A 210 8.03 2.62 9.14
N ASN A 211 7.90 2.81 10.45
CA ASN A 211 6.65 3.10 11.14
C ASN A 211 6.44 4.62 11.30
N LEU A 212 5.20 5.03 11.35
CA LEU A 212 4.79 6.43 11.42
C LEU A 212 5.07 7.03 12.80
N PRO A 213 5.70 8.19 12.91
CA PRO A 213 5.66 9.00 14.12
C PRO A 213 4.25 9.56 14.32
N ASP A 214 3.90 9.91 15.55
CA ASP A 214 2.56 10.35 15.93
C ASP A 214 2.10 11.59 15.15
N GLU A 215 2.99 12.53 14.91
CA GLU A 215 2.69 13.77 14.20
C GLU A 215 2.23 13.49 12.75
N LEU A 216 2.88 12.53 12.06
CA LEU A 216 2.46 12.13 10.72
C LEU A 216 1.16 11.32 10.74
N ALA A 217 0.99 10.43 11.72
CA ALA A 217 -0.26 9.70 11.89
C ALA A 217 -1.44 10.67 12.13
N GLN A 218 -1.27 11.67 12.99
CA GLN A 218 -2.27 12.69 13.27
C GLN A 218 -2.60 13.56 12.03
N GLU A 219 -1.59 13.93 11.20
CA GLU A 219 -1.85 14.66 9.96
C GLU A 219 -2.62 13.80 8.94
N ILE A 220 -2.34 12.49 8.83
CA ILE A 220 -3.12 11.57 8.00
C ILE A 220 -4.59 11.52 8.49
N ILE A 221 -4.80 11.33 9.79
CA ILE A 221 -6.15 11.28 10.41
C ILE A 221 -6.91 12.58 10.15
N LYS A 222 -6.30 13.72 10.43
CA LYS A 222 -6.88 15.06 10.25
C LYS A 222 -7.31 15.32 8.79
N ARG A 223 -6.55 14.80 7.83
CA ARG A 223 -6.83 14.91 6.38
C ARG A 223 -7.77 13.82 5.87
N LYS A 224 -8.33 12.99 6.77
CA LYS A 224 -9.19 11.85 6.44
C LYS A 224 -8.49 10.84 5.52
N GLY A 225 -7.19 10.66 5.70
CA GLY A 225 -6.39 9.65 5.01
C GLY A 225 -6.56 8.27 5.65
N LEU A 226 -5.74 7.31 5.18
CA LEU A 226 -5.71 5.95 5.71
C LEU A 226 -4.35 5.59 6.27
N ILE A 227 -4.35 4.70 7.26
CA ILE A 227 -3.17 4.04 7.82
C ILE A 227 -3.39 2.53 7.68
N GLY A 228 -2.75 1.92 6.69
CA GLY A 228 -2.78 0.48 6.44
C GLY A 228 -1.85 -0.26 7.39
N LEU A 229 -2.38 -1.17 8.19
CA LEU A 229 -1.59 -1.99 9.12
C LEU A 229 -0.72 -2.98 8.34
N ASN A 230 0.59 -2.86 8.49
CA ASN A 230 1.59 -3.73 7.91
C ASN A 230 1.76 -5.00 8.76
N PHE A 231 1.86 -6.18 8.12
CA PHE A 231 2.00 -7.46 8.81
C PHE A 231 3.46 -7.97 8.85
N ILE A 232 4.39 -7.26 8.22
CA ILE A 232 5.81 -7.62 8.30
C ILE A 232 6.26 -7.54 9.76
N ARG A 233 6.85 -8.63 10.24
CA ARG A 233 7.30 -8.80 11.62
C ARG A 233 8.13 -7.62 12.13
N ASN A 234 9.07 -7.10 11.33
CA ASN A 234 9.90 -5.96 11.75
C ASN A 234 9.11 -4.66 11.95
N CYS A 235 7.94 -4.52 11.29
CA CYS A 235 7.05 -3.36 11.45
C CYS A 235 6.06 -3.55 12.61
N VAL A 236 5.61 -4.78 12.84
CA VAL A 236 4.70 -5.12 13.96
C VAL A 236 5.47 -5.16 15.27
N HIS A 237 6.43 -6.09 15.37
CA HIS A 237 7.34 -6.28 16.50
C HIS A 237 8.32 -7.42 16.18
N GLU A 238 9.51 -7.41 16.76
CA GLU A 238 10.53 -8.42 16.44
C GLU A 238 10.14 -9.85 16.83
N THR A 239 9.38 -10.04 17.90
CA THR A 239 9.12 -11.36 18.51
C THR A 239 7.67 -11.61 18.93
N ASN A 240 6.80 -10.61 18.95
CA ASN A 240 5.45 -10.72 19.53
C ASN A 240 4.36 -10.34 18.51
N PRO A 241 3.62 -11.32 17.92
CA PRO A 241 2.52 -11.05 16.99
C PRO A 241 1.33 -10.30 17.61
N GLU A 242 1.13 -10.40 18.94
CA GLU A 242 0.03 -9.71 19.65
C GLU A 242 0.17 -8.17 19.58
N LYS A 243 1.36 -7.68 19.25
CA LYS A 243 1.60 -6.25 19.02
C LYS A 243 0.81 -5.68 17.84
N LEU A 244 0.33 -6.49 16.91
CA LEU A 244 -0.60 -6.04 15.88
C LEU A 244 -1.87 -5.42 16.50
N TYR A 245 -2.41 -6.03 17.55
CA TYR A 245 -3.60 -5.52 18.27
C TYR A 245 -3.27 -4.31 19.14
N GLU A 246 -2.03 -4.21 19.63
CA GLU A 246 -1.59 -2.99 20.33
C GLU A 246 -1.43 -1.82 19.32
N HIS A 247 -1.00 -2.06 18.10
CA HIS A 247 -1.02 -1.03 17.03
C HIS A 247 -2.47 -0.57 16.76
N ILE A 248 -3.44 -1.48 16.73
CA ILE A 248 -4.85 -1.12 16.55
C ILE A 248 -5.33 -0.25 17.72
N GLN A 249 -5.11 -0.70 18.96
CA GLN A 249 -5.51 0.07 20.15
C GLN A 249 -4.86 1.45 20.15
N TYR A 250 -3.56 1.52 19.86
CA TYR A 250 -2.82 2.78 19.81
C TYR A 250 -3.38 3.75 18.75
N GLY A 251 -3.70 3.23 17.58
CA GLY A 251 -4.35 4.03 16.54
C GLY A 251 -5.73 4.55 16.95
N LEU A 252 -6.54 3.71 17.61
CA LEU A 252 -7.83 4.14 18.17
C LEU A 252 -7.65 5.23 19.22
N ASP A 253 -6.64 5.11 20.09
CA ASP A 253 -6.33 6.12 21.12
C ASP A 253 -5.87 7.45 20.51
N LEU A 254 -5.25 7.43 19.32
CA LEU A 254 -4.91 8.61 18.51
C LEU A 254 -6.12 9.20 17.75
N GLY A 255 -7.28 8.54 17.77
CA GLY A 255 -8.47 8.97 17.03
C GLY A 255 -8.54 8.45 15.58
N ALA A 256 -7.80 7.39 15.24
CA ALA A 256 -7.76 6.81 13.90
C ALA A 256 -8.89 5.81 13.61
N GLU A 257 -10.02 5.86 14.33
CA GLU A 257 -11.13 4.92 14.15
C GLU A 257 -11.62 4.85 12.70
N ASP A 258 -11.69 6.00 12.02
CA ASP A 258 -12.10 6.11 10.62
C ASP A 258 -10.90 6.14 9.63
N ALA A 259 -9.69 5.80 10.08
CA ALA A 259 -8.47 5.87 9.30
C ALA A 259 -7.68 4.55 9.23
N ILE A 260 -7.87 3.62 10.18
CA ILE A 260 -7.17 2.34 10.18
C ILE A 260 -7.77 1.42 9.12
N ALA A 261 -6.90 0.78 8.31
CA ALA A 261 -7.26 -0.26 7.34
C ALA A 261 -6.18 -1.35 7.33
N TYR A 262 -6.30 -2.37 6.50
CA TYR A 262 -5.22 -3.32 6.25
C TYR A 262 -4.34 -2.86 5.09
N GLY A 263 -3.04 -3.07 5.24
CA GLY A 263 -2.01 -2.95 4.23
C GLY A 263 -0.95 -4.01 4.54
N ALA A 264 -1.30 -5.29 4.33
CA ALA A 264 -0.56 -6.42 4.88
C ALA A 264 0.88 -6.55 4.35
N ASP A 265 1.14 -6.01 3.16
CA ASP A 265 2.46 -5.98 2.55
C ASP A 265 3.00 -7.40 2.25
N PHE A 266 2.10 -8.27 1.73
CA PHE A 266 2.50 -9.62 1.32
C PHE A 266 3.37 -9.59 0.08
N PHE A 267 4.62 -10.01 0.22
CA PHE A 267 5.61 -10.11 -0.85
C PHE A 267 6.31 -11.47 -0.87
N TYR A 268 6.96 -11.79 -1.98
CA TYR A 268 7.76 -13.00 -2.10
C TYR A 268 9.11 -12.85 -1.39
N CYS A 269 9.24 -13.44 -0.21
CA CYS A 269 10.39 -13.24 0.64
C CYS A 269 11.53 -14.28 0.43
N LYS A 270 11.27 -15.44 -0.21
CA LYS A 270 12.26 -16.52 -0.29
C LYS A 270 13.58 -16.15 -0.96
N ASP A 271 13.54 -15.25 -1.95
CA ASP A 271 14.74 -14.79 -2.66
C ASP A 271 15.37 -13.54 -2.00
N HIS A 272 14.83 -13.05 -0.88
CA HIS A 272 15.38 -11.88 -0.20
C HIS A 272 16.83 -12.12 0.22
N PRO A 273 17.76 -11.19 -0.11
CA PRO A 273 19.19 -11.41 0.11
C PRO A 273 19.59 -11.48 1.58
N ASP A 274 18.93 -10.72 2.44
CA ASP A 274 19.20 -10.71 3.87
C ASP A 274 18.42 -11.81 4.59
N LYS A 275 19.07 -12.95 4.81
CA LYS A 275 18.48 -14.11 5.49
C LYS A 275 18.31 -13.90 7.00
N SER A 276 18.95 -12.90 7.60
CA SER A 276 18.79 -12.61 9.04
C SER A 276 17.39 -12.05 9.37
N ARG A 277 16.67 -11.51 8.38
CA ARG A 277 15.32 -11.00 8.53
C ARG A 277 14.22 -12.08 8.55
N PHE A 278 14.58 -13.34 8.23
CA PHE A 278 13.60 -14.44 8.23
C PHE A 278 13.21 -14.90 9.64
N PRO A 279 11.93 -15.31 9.85
CA PRO A 279 10.82 -15.16 8.93
C PRO A 279 10.37 -13.69 8.83
N PHE A 280 9.90 -13.26 7.67
CA PHE A 280 9.38 -11.90 7.46
C PHE A 280 8.02 -11.67 8.11
N PHE A 281 7.22 -12.70 8.20
CA PHE A 281 5.90 -12.68 8.83
C PHE A 281 5.89 -13.60 10.04
N PHE A 282 4.98 -13.36 10.97
CA PHE A 282 4.71 -14.33 12.02
C PHE A 282 3.91 -15.51 11.45
N GLU A 283 4.09 -16.69 12.04
CA GLU A 283 3.26 -17.84 11.74
C GLU A 283 1.77 -17.51 11.93
N GLY A 284 0.95 -17.83 10.92
CA GLY A 284 -0.47 -17.48 10.91
C GLY A 284 -0.81 -16.04 10.51
N TYR A 285 0.21 -15.23 10.15
CA TYR A 285 0.06 -13.88 9.58
C TYR A 285 0.79 -13.74 8.23
N ASP A 286 1.22 -14.84 7.65
CA ASP A 286 2.11 -14.92 6.49
C ASP A 286 1.37 -15.03 5.14
N ASP A 287 0.04 -15.14 5.17
CA ASP A 287 -0.81 -15.11 3.99
C ASP A 287 -2.18 -14.45 4.26
N ALA A 288 -2.87 -14.09 3.18
CA ALA A 288 -4.14 -13.38 3.26
C ALA A 288 -5.27 -14.17 3.96
N SER A 289 -5.16 -15.50 4.13
CA SER A 289 -6.14 -16.25 4.90
C SER A 289 -6.17 -15.88 6.39
N ALA A 290 -5.13 -15.19 6.88
CA ALA A 290 -5.04 -14.65 8.23
C ALA A 290 -6.13 -13.63 8.54
N PHE A 291 -6.61 -12.87 7.55
CA PHE A 291 -7.61 -11.83 7.78
C PHE A 291 -8.86 -12.33 8.53
N ASN A 292 -9.31 -13.56 8.26
CA ASN A 292 -10.47 -14.11 8.96
C ASN A 292 -10.23 -14.24 10.47
N SER A 293 -9.07 -14.75 10.88
CA SER A 293 -8.72 -14.91 12.30
C SER A 293 -8.48 -13.57 12.97
N ILE A 294 -7.86 -12.63 12.25
CA ILE A 294 -7.61 -11.26 12.73
C ILE A 294 -8.95 -10.52 12.92
N ASN A 295 -9.86 -10.57 11.92
CA ASN A 295 -11.18 -9.96 12.02
C ASN A 295 -11.99 -10.52 13.21
N ASN A 296 -12.01 -11.85 13.39
CA ASN A 296 -12.68 -12.48 14.54
C ASN A 296 -12.09 -12.01 15.88
N ARG A 297 -10.78 -11.81 15.94
CA ARG A 297 -10.10 -11.33 17.13
C ARG A 297 -10.41 -9.85 17.39
N ILE A 298 -10.42 -8.99 16.35
CA ILE A 298 -10.80 -7.58 16.47
C ILE A 298 -12.26 -7.45 16.91
N GLU A 299 -13.17 -8.23 16.34
CA GLU A 299 -14.57 -8.23 16.74
C GLU A 299 -14.73 -8.57 18.22
N LYS A 300 -13.99 -9.57 18.71
CA LYS A 300 -14.03 -10.01 20.11
C LYS A 300 -13.43 -8.99 21.08
N ASP A 301 -12.27 -8.42 20.75
CA ASP A 301 -11.48 -7.62 21.67
C ASP A 301 -11.88 -6.12 21.66
N PHE A 302 -12.45 -5.65 20.53
CA PHE A 302 -12.90 -4.27 20.37
C PHE A 302 -14.42 -4.21 20.14
N SER A 303 -14.89 -4.42 18.92
CA SER A 303 -16.32 -4.52 18.58
C SER A 303 -16.53 -4.95 17.12
N SER A 304 -17.76 -5.36 16.76
CA SER A 304 -18.14 -5.59 15.35
C SER A 304 -18.01 -4.32 14.51
N GLU A 305 -18.28 -3.14 15.05
CA GLU A 305 -18.18 -1.86 14.35
C GLU A 305 -16.73 -1.54 13.99
N ILE A 306 -15.80 -1.67 14.95
CA ILE A 306 -14.37 -1.46 14.74
C ILE A 306 -13.83 -2.49 13.73
N MET A 307 -14.25 -3.75 13.86
CA MET A 307 -13.85 -4.79 12.90
C MET A 307 -14.30 -4.43 11.47
N GLU A 308 -15.53 -4.03 11.24
CA GLU A 308 -16.03 -3.63 9.93
C GLU A 308 -15.30 -2.38 9.39
N LYS A 309 -15.00 -1.39 10.24
CA LYS A 309 -14.24 -0.21 9.87
C LYS A 309 -12.85 -0.59 9.35
N ILE A 310 -12.11 -1.36 10.12
CA ILE A 310 -10.73 -1.77 9.78
C ILE A 310 -10.71 -2.70 8.57
N SER A 311 -11.62 -3.68 8.54
CA SER A 311 -11.59 -4.71 7.50
C SER A 311 -11.96 -4.17 6.11
N TYR A 312 -12.88 -3.20 6.01
CA TYR A 312 -13.29 -2.72 4.69
C TYR A 312 -13.85 -1.30 4.63
N LYS A 313 -14.61 -0.83 5.64
CA LYS A 313 -15.37 0.43 5.50
C LYS A 313 -14.46 1.63 5.27
N ASN A 314 -13.43 1.79 6.09
CA ASN A 314 -12.52 2.94 5.99
C ASN A 314 -11.82 2.99 4.63
N ALA A 315 -11.33 1.82 4.16
CA ALA A 315 -10.69 1.70 2.85
C ALA A 315 -11.68 2.01 1.71
N LEU A 316 -12.90 1.46 1.77
CA LEU A 316 -13.91 1.70 0.76
C LEU A 316 -14.31 3.18 0.68
N ASP A 317 -14.59 3.80 1.82
CA ASP A 317 -14.97 5.22 1.92
C ASP A 317 -13.86 6.15 1.39
N PHE A 318 -12.58 5.80 1.60
CA PHE A 318 -11.46 6.53 1.03
C PHE A 318 -11.39 6.37 -0.49
N ILE A 319 -11.47 5.15 -1.00
CA ILE A 319 -11.37 4.83 -2.43
C ILE A 319 -12.50 5.47 -3.24
N GLU A 320 -13.70 5.57 -2.66
CA GLU A 320 -14.86 6.20 -3.33
C GLU A 320 -14.79 7.72 -3.38
N ARG A 321 -13.97 8.35 -2.52
CA ARG A 321 -13.78 9.81 -2.51
C ARG A 321 -12.78 10.32 -3.55
N ILE A 322 -11.93 9.44 -4.11
CA ILE A 322 -10.82 9.80 -5.00
C ILE A 322 -10.95 9.20 -6.43
#